data_25e9378fd3fddf047b4d698758bae930
#
_entry.id   25e9378fd3fddf047b4d698758bae930
#
_cell.length_a   1.000
_cell.length_b   1.000
_cell.length_c   1.000
_cell.angle_alpha   90.00
_cell.angle_beta   90.00
_cell.angle_gamma   90.00
#
_symmetry.space_group_name_H-M   'P 1'
#
loop_
_entity.id
_entity.type
_entity.pdbx_description
1 polymer ?
#
loop_
_entity_poly.entity_id
_entity_poly.type
_entity_poly.pdbx_seq_one_letter_code
_entity_poly.pdbx_strand_id
1 'polypeptide(L)'
;MARSGTLEAMKIRFIHAVTVAAALAVAGCSSDDRASIATDLQTAASDVADAAGDVANNAAEALARNIATQQGEEQFKNAGEELDGPLVCVAKVQDGVDRIDINCTGATKSGGVVALTGTTNEIPGASVVALDGQFTGTVDGASVFTTEHLGG
;
A
#
# COMPACT_ATOMS: atom_id res chain seq x y z
N MET A 1 -44.72 8.71 22.91
CA MET A 1 -44.47 9.78 21.93
C MET A 1 -43.29 9.38 21.06
N ALA A 2 -43.62 8.98 19.85
CA ALA A 2 -42.68 8.49 18.84
C ALA A 2 -41.96 9.65 18.15
N ARG A 3 -40.67 9.53 17.86
CA ARG A 3 -40.03 10.24 16.77
C ARG A 3 -39.12 9.28 16.02
N SER A 4 -39.67 8.77 14.93
CA SER A 4 -38.94 8.20 13.82
C SER A 4 -38.06 9.28 13.17
N GLY A 5 -36.76 9.08 13.16
CA GLY A 5 -35.81 9.82 12.34
C GLY A 5 -35.35 8.93 11.21
N THR A 6 -35.90 9.16 10.05
CA THR A 6 -35.50 8.57 8.76
C THR A 6 -34.09 8.97 8.40
N LEU A 7 -33.18 8.02 8.44
CA LEU A 7 -31.86 8.13 7.80
C LEU A 7 -32.05 7.96 6.29
N GLU A 8 -32.12 9.06 5.59
CA GLU A 8 -32.08 9.09 4.14
C GLU A 8 -30.71 8.59 3.66
N ALA A 9 -30.79 7.52 2.89
CA ALA A 9 -29.66 6.94 2.18
C ALA A 9 -29.10 7.96 1.17
N MET A 10 -27.98 8.55 1.51
CA MET A 10 -27.21 9.42 0.62
C MET A 10 -26.44 8.53 -0.38
N LYS A 11 -27.16 8.16 -1.46
CA LYS A 11 -26.57 7.55 -2.65
C LYS A 11 -25.66 8.57 -3.33
N ILE A 12 -24.40 8.58 -2.98
CA ILE A 12 -23.38 9.31 -3.75
C ILE A 12 -23.06 8.46 -5.00
N ARG A 13 -23.77 8.77 -6.08
CA ARG A 13 -23.41 8.32 -7.42
C ARG A 13 -22.32 9.25 -7.96
N PHE A 14 -21.07 8.95 -7.70
CA PHE A 14 -19.96 9.51 -8.47
C PHE A 14 -19.63 8.57 -9.65
N ILE A 15 -20.47 8.60 -10.67
CA ILE A 15 -20.09 8.15 -11.99
C ILE A 15 -19.79 9.44 -12.77
N HIS A 16 -18.57 9.93 -12.66
CA HIS A 16 -18.06 10.85 -13.66
C HIS A 16 -17.38 10.01 -14.74
N ALA A 17 -18.20 9.59 -15.68
CA ALA A 17 -17.71 9.19 -17.00
C ALA A 17 -17.09 10.44 -17.63
N VAL A 18 -15.78 10.56 -17.60
CA VAL A 18 -15.05 11.51 -18.42
C VAL A 18 -15.10 10.99 -19.85
N THR A 19 -16.19 11.29 -20.52
CA THR A 19 -16.27 11.17 -21.99
C THR A 19 -15.49 12.33 -22.58
N VAL A 20 -14.20 12.15 -22.81
CA VAL A 20 -13.41 13.01 -23.69
C VAL A 20 -13.83 12.66 -25.13
N ALA A 21 -14.89 13.25 -25.60
CA ALA A 21 -15.23 13.26 -27.01
C ALA A 21 -14.32 14.27 -27.70
N ALA A 22 -13.09 13.89 -28.00
CA ALA A 22 -12.23 14.61 -28.93
C ALA A 22 -12.73 14.30 -30.36
N ALA A 23 -13.70 15.09 -30.80
CA ALA A 23 -14.06 15.13 -32.21
C ALA A 23 -12.94 15.84 -32.98
N LEU A 24 -11.88 15.12 -33.31
CA LEU A 24 -10.86 15.56 -34.25
C LEU A 24 -11.46 15.38 -35.67
N ALA A 25 -11.91 16.50 -36.26
CA ALA A 25 -12.18 16.59 -37.67
C ALA A 25 -10.83 16.49 -38.40
N VAL A 26 -10.36 15.26 -38.69
CA VAL A 26 -9.15 15.02 -39.49
C VAL A 26 -9.59 14.89 -40.94
N ALA A 27 -9.79 16.02 -41.57
CA ALA A 27 -9.87 16.08 -43.05
C ALA A 27 -8.42 16.21 -43.56
N GLY A 28 -7.84 15.11 -44.04
CA GLY A 28 -6.64 15.18 -44.87
C GLY A 28 -5.37 14.46 -44.41
N CYS A 29 -5.42 13.60 -43.39
CA CYS A 29 -4.24 12.79 -43.03
C CYS A 29 -4.19 11.50 -43.83
N SER A 30 -3.00 11.12 -44.31
CA SER A 30 -2.74 9.84 -44.93
C SER A 30 -2.93 8.68 -43.92
N SER A 31 -3.08 7.45 -44.43
CA SER A 31 -3.27 6.27 -43.56
C SER A 31 -2.11 6.07 -42.59
N ASP A 32 -0.90 6.48 -42.97
CA ASP A 32 0.33 6.36 -42.16
C ASP A 32 0.33 7.36 -40.96
N ASP A 33 -0.18 8.58 -41.17
CA ASP A 33 -0.32 9.58 -40.12
C ASP A 33 -1.32 9.15 -39.04
N ARG A 34 -2.38 8.46 -39.42
CA ARG A 34 -3.37 7.94 -38.47
C ARG A 34 -2.84 6.80 -37.63
N ALA A 35 -2.00 5.94 -38.21
CA ALA A 35 -1.35 4.85 -37.48
C ALA A 35 -0.37 5.38 -36.44
N SER A 36 0.42 6.42 -36.78
CA SER A 36 1.36 7.02 -35.82
C SER A 36 0.64 7.70 -34.65
N ILE A 37 -0.41 8.47 -34.91
CA ILE A 37 -1.20 9.13 -33.86
C ILE A 37 -1.85 8.11 -32.92
N ALA A 38 -2.35 6.99 -33.47
CA ALA A 38 -2.94 5.92 -32.65
C ALA A 38 -1.90 5.28 -31.74
N THR A 39 -0.68 5.06 -32.23
CA THR A 39 0.42 4.50 -31.46
C THR A 39 0.87 5.47 -30.35
N ASP A 40 1.00 6.75 -30.68
CA ASP A 40 1.40 7.78 -29.69
C ASP A 40 0.36 7.93 -28.57
N LEU A 41 -0.94 7.89 -28.90
CA LEU A 41 -2.00 7.93 -27.89
C LEU A 41 -2.02 6.67 -27.02
N GLN A 42 -1.73 5.51 -27.59
CA GLN A 42 -1.67 4.26 -26.83
C GLN A 42 -0.45 4.22 -25.90
N THR A 43 0.70 4.73 -26.34
CA THR A 43 1.88 4.88 -25.51
C THR A 43 1.64 5.86 -24.37
N ALA A 44 1.07 7.03 -24.64
CA ALA A 44 0.75 8.01 -23.60
C ALA A 44 -0.28 7.48 -22.58
N ALA A 45 -1.25 6.67 -23.02
CA ALA A 45 -2.20 6.04 -22.11
C ALA A 45 -1.54 4.99 -21.20
N SER A 46 -0.58 4.23 -21.74
CA SER A 46 0.20 3.25 -20.96
C SER A 46 1.08 3.96 -19.93
N ASP A 47 1.79 5.01 -20.32
CA ASP A 47 2.65 5.80 -19.43
C ASP A 47 1.86 6.40 -18.25
N VAL A 48 0.63 6.86 -18.49
CA VAL A 48 -0.26 7.39 -17.45
C VAL A 48 -0.74 6.27 -16.51
N ALA A 49 -1.04 5.08 -17.06
CA ALA A 49 -1.46 3.94 -16.24
C ALA A 49 -0.32 3.44 -15.35
N ASP A 50 0.89 3.36 -15.88
CA ASP A 50 2.08 2.96 -15.13
C ASP A 50 2.41 3.96 -14.02
N ALA A 51 2.37 5.27 -14.34
CA ALA A 51 2.58 6.32 -13.34
C ALA A 51 1.52 6.30 -12.21
N ALA A 52 0.27 5.99 -12.54
CA ALA A 52 -0.78 5.83 -11.53
C ALA A 52 -0.56 4.61 -10.64
N GLY A 53 -0.08 3.50 -11.21
CA GLY A 53 0.33 2.30 -10.49
C GLY A 53 1.47 2.57 -9.52
N ASP A 54 2.50 3.26 -9.94
CA ASP A 54 3.65 3.64 -9.11
C ASP A 54 3.24 4.51 -7.92
N VAL A 55 2.34 5.48 -8.13
CA VAL A 55 1.82 6.33 -7.05
C VAL A 55 1.02 5.49 -6.04
N ALA A 56 0.18 4.58 -6.49
CA ALA A 56 -0.59 3.70 -5.62
C ALA A 56 0.33 2.77 -4.80
N ASN A 57 1.34 2.16 -5.43
CA ASN A 57 2.31 1.30 -4.77
C ASN A 57 3.12 2.07 -3.72
N ASN A 58 3.61 3.25 -4.05
CA ASN A 58 4.34 4.11 -3.10
C ASN A 58 3.48 4.49 -1.88
N ALA A 59 2.19 4.76 -2.07
CA ALA A 59 1.27 5.05 -0.99
C ALA A 59 1.04 3.82 -0.10
N ALA A 60 0.85 2.64 -0.68
CA ALA A 60 0.69 1.38 0.03
C ALA A 60 1.96 1.00 0.82
N GLU A 61 3.15 1.15 0.23
CA GLU A 61 4.43 0.95 0.91
C GLU A 61 4.60 1.90 2.11
N ALA A 62 4.25 3.17 1.95
CA ALA A 62 4.33 4.15 3.04
C ALA A 62 3.38 3.80 4.20
N LEU A 63 2.15 3.38 3.89
CA LEU A 63 1.18 2.95 4.88
C LEU A 63 1.65 1.69 5.61
N ALA A 64 2.06 0.66 4.86
CA ALA A 64 2.56 -0.59 5.42
C ALA A 64 3.78 -0.35 6.34
N ARG A 65 4.71 0.51 5.94
CA ARG A 65 5.87 0.89 6.74
C ARG A 65 5.46 1.54 8.07
N ASN A 66 4.49 2.48 8.04
CA ASN A 66 4.02 3.14 9.26
C ASN A 66 3.36 2.17 10.23
N ILE A 67 2.49 1.29 9.73
CA ILE A 67 1.84 0.25 10.54
C ILE A 67 2.89 -0.70 11.11
N ALA A 68 3.81 -1.20 10.28
CA ALA A 68 4.86 -2.11 10.72
C ALA A 68 5.76 -1.50 11.80
N THR A 69 6.08 -0.20 11.71
CA THR A 69 6.82 0.49 12.75
C THR A 69 6.05 0.49 14.07
N GLN A 70 4.83 1.04 14.10
CA GLN A 70 4.06 1.21 15.33
C GLN A 70 3.66 -0.12 15.94
N GLN A 71 3.10 -1.02 15.14
CA GLN A 71 2.60 -2.30 15.62
C GLN A 71 3.73 -3.29 15.91
N GLY A 72 4.83 -3.22 15.14
CA GLY A 72 6.03 -4.01 15.42
C GLY A 72 6.65 -3.66 16.78
N GLU A 73 6.77 -2.37 17.11
CA GLU A 73 7.24 -1.90 18.41
C GLU A 73 6.36 -2.44 19.55
N GLU A 74 5.03 -2.43 19.35
CA GLU A 74 4.10 -2.97 20.33
C GLU A 74 4.27 -4.49 20.52
N GLN A 75 4.49 -5.25 19.45
CA GLN A 75 4.74 -6.68 19.52
C GLN A 75 6.05 -7.00 20.26
N PHE A 76 7.13 -6.27 20.01
CA PHE A 76 8.38 -6.43 20.78
C PHE A 76 8.16 -6.13 22.26
N LYS A 77 7.47 -5.07 22.58
CA LYS A 77 7.12 -4.73 23.98
C LYS A 77 6.29 -5.84 24.66
N ASN A 78 5.31 -6.39 23.94
CA ASN A 78 4.48 -7.49 24.43
C ASN A 78 5.30 -8.78 24.64
N ALA A 79 6.33 -8.99 23.82
CA ALA A 79 7.31 -10.07 23.98
C ALA A 79 8.32 -9.83 25.14
N GLY A 80 8.26 -8.66 25.79
CA GLY A 80 9.15 -8.32 26.90
C GLY A 80 10.44 -7.63 26.46
N GLU A 81 10.55 -7.23 25.20
CA GLU A 81 11.73 -6.58 24.63
C GLU A 81 11.54 -5.06 24.60
N GLU A 82 12.31 -4.36 25.41
CA GLU A 82 12.32 -2.89 25.42
C GLU A 82 13.25 -2.35 24.32
N LEU A 83 12.67 -1.63 23.35
CA LEU A 83 13.42 -1.02 22.25
C LEU A 83 14.16 0.25 22.68
N ASP A 84 15.33 0.48 22.09
CA ASP A 84 16.11 1.71 22.19
C ASP A 84 15.83 2.61 20.98
N GLY A 85 14.66 3.24 20.99
CA GLY A 85 14.15 4.06 19.88
C GLY A 85 13.21 3.33 18.92
N PRO A 86 12.75 4.03 17.87
CA PRO A 86 11.79 3.48 16.94
C PRO A 86 12.43 2.46 15.98
N LEU A 87 11.62 1.52 15.51
CA LEU A 87 11.99 0.64 14.40
C LEU A 87 12.15 1.44 13.10
N VAL A 88 13.19 1.13 12.34
CA VAL A 88 13.39 1.66 10.99
C VAL A 88 12.91 0.61 10.00
N CYS A 89 11.75 0.85 9.39
CA CYS A 89 11.10 -0.09 8.49
C CYS A 89 11.23 0.32 7.02
N VAL A 90 11.39 -0.69 6.15
CA VAL A 90 11.23 -0.61 4.71
C VAL A 90 10.09 -1.54 4.31
N ALA A 91 9.23 -1.06 3.43
CA ALA A 91 8.16 -1.85 2.82
C ALA A 91 8.29 -1.76 1.31
N LYS A 92 8.12 -2.88 0.61
CA LYS A 92 8.22 -2.98 -0.85
C LYS A 92 7.12 -3.84 -1.41
N VAL A 93 6.36 -3.29 -2.38
CA VAL A 93 5.43 -4.08 -3.19
C VAL A 93 6.24 -5.06 -4.03
N GLN A 94 5.81 -6.33 -4.03
CA GLN A 94 6.43 -7.36 -4.85
C GLN A 94 5.92 -7.26 -6.29
N ASP A 95 6.83 -7.28 -7.26
CA ASP A 95 6.46 -7.24 -8.67
C ASP A 95 5.58 -8.44 -9.06
N GLY A 96 4.44 -8.14 -9.67
CA GLY A 96 3.51 -9.14 -10.20
C GLY A 96 2.65 -9.88 -9.18
N VAL A 97 2.69 -9.48 -7.89
CA VAL A 97 1.81 -10.02 -6.84
C VAL A 97 1.32 -8.91 -5.92
N ASP A 98 0.10 -9.05 -5.42
CA ASP A 98 -0.54 -8.06 -4.53
C ASP A 98 -0.06 -8.24 -3.08
N ARG A 99 1.25 -8.14 -2.84
CA ARG A 99 1.89 -8.34 -1.53
C ARG A 99 2.95 -7.30 -1.27
N ILE A 100 3.22 -7.05 0.01
CA ILE A 100 4.29 -6.16 0.45
C ILE A 100 5.25 -6.92 1.35
N ASP A 101 6.54 -6.88 1.01
CA ASP A 101 7.62 -7.31 1.90
C ASP A 101 7.94 -6.20 2.88
N ILE A 102 8.06 -6.58 4.16
CA ILE A 102 8.40 -5.68 5.26
C ILE A 102 9.71 -6.15 5.90
N ASN A 103 10.59 -5.20 6.10
CA ASN A 103 11.85 -5.40 6.82
C ASN A 103 12.10 -4.20 7.72
N CYS A 104 12.15 -4.45 9.02
CA CYS A 104 12.45 -3.43 10.02
C CYS A 104 13.69 -3.83 10.81
N THR A 105 14.46 -2.83 11.21
CA THR A 105 15.64 -2.98 12.06
C THR A 105 15.57 -2.03 13.25
N GLY A 106 16.21 -2.40 14.34
CA GLY A 106 16.30 -1.60 15.56
C GLY A 106 17.29 -2.19 16.56
N ALA A 107 17.24 -1.70 17.77
CA ALA A 107 18.01 -2.22 18.89
C ALA A 107 17.15 -2.29 20.15
N THR A 108 17.48 -3.20 21.07
CA THR A 108 16.93 -3.19 22.44
C THR A 108 17.75 -2.26 23.32
N LYS A 109 17.18 -1.82 24.44
CA LYS A 109 17.91 -1.06 25.47
C LYS A 109 19.09 -1.83 26.07
N SER A 110 19.08 -3.15 26.01
CA SER A 110 20.18 -4.02 26.40
C SER A 110 21.28 -4.14 25.33
N GLY A 111 21.08 -3.54 24.13
CA GLY A 111 22.04 -3.54 23.04
C GLY A 111 21.87 -4.71 22.04
N GLY A 112 20.82 -5.51 22.17
CA GLY A 112 20.53 -6.60 21.22
C GLY A 112 20.04 -6.05 19.86
N VAL A 113 20.40 -6.72 18.77
CA VAL A 113 19.96 -6.36 17.42
C VAL A 113 18.55 -6.87 17.17
N VAL A 114 17.65 -5.95 16.83
CA VAL A 114 16.25 -6.25 16.56
C VAL A 114 15.99 -6.30 15.05
N ALA A 115 15.25 -7.31 14.60
CA ALA A 115 14.71 -7.35 13.25
C ALA A 115 13.24 -7.83 13.27
N LEU A 116 12.39 -7.15 12.49
CA LEU A 116 11.04 -7.60 12.16
C LEU A 116 10.97 -7.82 10.65
N THR A 117 10.64 -9.02 10.25
CA THR A 117 10.47 -9.39 8.83
C THR A 117 9.11 -9.99 8.59
N GLY A 118 8.56 -9.79 7.41
CA GLY A 118 7.30 -10.40 7.04
C GLY A 118 6.83 -10.01 5.65
N THR A 119 5.74 -10.67 5.24
CA THR A 119 5.09 -10.42 3.96
C THR A 119 3.59 -10.35 4.20
N THR A 120 2.93 -9.35 3.64
CA THR A 120 1.47 -9.22 3.71
C THR A 120 0.79 -10.24 2.78
N ASN A 121 -0.45 -10.61 3.09
CA ASN A 121 -1.27 -11.46 2.23
C ASN A 121 -1.84 -10.69 1.03
N GLU A 122 -1.97 -9.38 1.15
CA GLU A 122 -2.52 -8.47 0.15
C GLU A 122 -1.93 -7.06 0.29
N ILE A 123 -2.12 -6.20 -0.70
CA ILE A 123 -1.79 -4.79 -0.61
C ILE A 123 -2.83 -4.10 0.30
N PRO A 124 -2.41 -3.48 1.42
CA PRO A 124 -3.34 -2.84 2.34
C PRO A 124 -4.05 -1.65 1.69
N GLY A 125 -5.36 -1.58 1.86
CA GLY A 125 -6.16 -0.42 1.45
C GLY A 125 -5.90 0.81 2.31
N ALA A 126 -6.27 1.99 1.82
CA ALA A 126 -5.95 3.28 2.45
C ALA A 126 -6.53 3.51 3.87
N SER A 127 -7.42 2.65 4.33
CA SER A 127 -8.12 2.79 5.62
C SER A 127 -7.76 1.70 6.64
N VAL A 128 -6.79 0.85 6.34
CA VAL A 128 -6.41 -0.23 7.26
C VAL A 128 -5.54 0.29 8.39
N VAL A 129 -5.71 -0.31 9.56
CA VAL A 129 -4.94 -0.04 10.78
C VAL A 129 -4.12 -1.26 11.22
N ALA A 130 -4.20 -2.33 10.46
CA ALA A 130 -3.51 -3.60 10.67
C ALA A 130 -3.01 -4.15 9.35
N LEU A 131 -1.99 -5.00 9.40
CA LEU A 131 -1.47 -5.75 8.26
C LEU A 131 -1.72 -7.23 8.51
N ASP A 132 -2.41 -7.87 7.58
CA ASP A 132 -2.57 -9.33 7.55
C ASP A 132 -1.43 -9.96 6.76
N GLY A 133 -0.78 -10.98 7.31
CA GLY A 133 0.38 -11.59 6.70
C GLY A 133 1.10 -12.56 7.63
N GLN A 134 2.36 -12.79 7.37
CA GLN A 134 3.22 -13.55 8.27
C GLN A 134 4.39 -12.67 8.69
N PHE A 135 4.55 -12.47 9.99
CA PHE A 135 5.55 -11.60 10.55
C PHE A 135 6.32 -12.30 11.67
N THR A 136 7.62 -12.10 11.69
CA THR A 136 8.52 -12.66 12.70
C THR A 136 9.41 -11.57 13.26
N GLY A 137 9.38 -11.39 14.57
CA GLY A 137 10.30 -10.55 15.32
C GLY A 137 11.44 -11.35 15.91
N THR A 138 12.65 -10.86 15.76
CA THR A 138 13.87 -11.48 16.30
C THR A 138 14.70 -10.50 17.10
N VAL A 139 15.39 -11.00 18.13
CA VAL A 139 16.45 -10.30 18.87
C VAL A 139 17.71 -11.16 18.82
N ASP A 140 18.81 -10.60 18.34
CA ASP A 140 20.08 -11.30 18.09
C ASP A 140 19.91 -12.59 17.26
N GLY A 141 18.96 -12.56 16.33
CA GLY A 141 18.61 -13.69 15.46
C GLY A 141 17.71 -14.76 16.09
N ALA A 142 17.39 -14.68 17.38
CA ALA A 142 16.44 -15.56 18.03
C ALA A 142 15.02 -15.01 17.87
N SER A 143 14.06 -15.84 17.43
CA SER A 143 12.66 -15.43 17.31
C SER A 143 12.06 -15.17 18.69
N VAL A 144 11.49 -13.98 18.89
CA VAL A 144 10.80 -13.58 20.12
C VAL A 144 9.29 -13.57 19.96
N PHE A 145 8.81 -13.42 18.73
CA PHE A 145 7.40 -13.62 18.37
C PHE A 145 7.23 -13.97 16.90
N THR A 146 6.10 -14.60 16.58
CA THR A 146 5.57 -14.77 15.23
C THR A 146 4.07 -14.48 15.28
N THR A 147 3.57 -13.71 14.32
CA THR A 147 2.16 -13.32 14.25
C THR A 147 1.66 -13.29 12.81
N GLU A 148 0.36 -13.53 12.64
CA GLU A 148 -0.31 -13.39 11.34
C GLU A 148 -0.92 -12.00 11.14
N HIS A 149 -0.87 -11.15 12.19
CA HIS A 149 -1.40 -9.79 12.15
C HIS A 149 -0.44 -8.82 12.85
N LEU A 150 -0.20 -7.66 12.25
CA LEU A 150 0.40 -6.51 12.91
C LEU A 150 -0.67 -5.45 13.10
N GLY A 151 -1.09 -5.22 14.36
CA GLY A 151 -2.17 -4.33 14.72
C GLY A 151 -3.55 -5.02 14.81
N GLY A 152 -4.61 -4.25 15.12
CA GLY A 152 -5.99 -4.72 15.31
C GLY A 152 -6.47 -4.60 16.73
#